data_df442ed67087c92337f777dd9c18d0cd
#
_entry.id   df442ed67087c92337f777dd9c18d0cd
#
_cell.length_a   1.000
_cell.length_b   1.000
_cell.length_c   1.000
_cell.angle_alpha   90.00
_cell.angle_beta   90.00
_cell.angle_gamma   90.00
#
_symmetry.space_group_name_H-M   'P 1'
#
loop_
_entity.id
_entity.type
_entity.pdbx_description
1 polymer ?
#
loop_
_entity_poly.entity_id
_entity_poly.type
_entity_poly.pdbx_seq_one_letter_code
_entity_poly.pdbx_strand_id
1 'polypeptide(L)'
;MAHELPPLPYDYAALEPTIDEKTMHLHHDMHHAAYVKTLNTALDKHPELHKKTAEDLIRDLNAIPEDIRGAVRNNGGGHVNHTMFWTIMKPKGGGDPTGQIGRASCRERV
;
A
#
# COMPACT_ATOMS: atom_id res chain seq x y z
N MET A 1 13.62 -1.06 -12.99
CA MET A 1 13.18 -1.26 -11.61
C MET A 1 12.10 -2.32 -11.57
N ALA A 2 12.17 -3.20 -10.57
CA ALA A 2 11.25 -4.34 -10.50
C ALA A 2 9.87 -3.99 -9.98
N HIS A 3 9.78 -2.97 -9.10
CA HIS A 3 8.51 -2.56 -8.52
C HIS A 3 8.07 -1.24 -9.13
N GLU A 4 6.78 -1.16 -9.44
CA GLU A 4 6.21 0.01 -10.10
C GLU A 4 5.04 0.52 -9.28
N LEU A 5 4.80 1.83 -9.36
CA LEU A 5 3.62 2.45 -8.77
C LEU A 5 2.41 2.06 -9.61
N PRO A 6 1.45 1.30 -9.06
CA PRO A 6 0.26 0.95 -9.82
C PRO A 6 -0.62 2.18 -10.02
N PRO A 7 -1.35 2.28 -11.15
CA PRO A 7 -2.31 3.37 -11.31
C PRO A 7 -3.48 3.17 -10.36
N LEU A 8 -4.18 4.27 -10.03
CA LEU A 8 -5.42 4.18 -9.29
C LEU A 8 -6.47 3.42 -10.11
N PRO A 9 -7.33 2.61 -9.48
CA PRO A 9 -8.40 1.91 -10.18
C PRO A 9 -9.59 2.80 -10.56
N TYR A 10 -9.51 4.11 -10.28
CA TYR A 10 -10.54 5.10 -10.56
C TYR A 10 -9.87 6.47 -10.73
N ASP A 11 -10.65 7.48 -11.16
CA ASP A 11 -10.13 8.83 -11.31
C ASP A 11 -9.76 9.45 -9.96
N TYR A 12 -8.81 10.37 -9.97
CA TYR A 12 -8.37 11.05 -8.76
C TYR A 12 -9.52 11.77 -8.05
N ALA A 13 -10.50 12.27 -8.80
CA ALA A 13 -11.66 12.98 -8.23
C ALA A 13 -12.81 12.04 -7.87
N ALA A 14 -12.67 10.75 -8.09
CA ALA A 14 -13.79 9.80 -7.94
C ALA A 14 -14.31 9.69 -6.51
N LEU A 15 -13.47 9.96 -5.51
CA LEU A 15 -13.85 9.85 -4.09
C LEU A 15 -14.32 11.16 -3.49
N GLU A 16 -14.39 12.23 -4.28
CA GLU A 16 -14.95 13.49 -3.79
C GLU A 16 -16.45 13.32 -3.50
N PRO A 17 -16.99 14.04 -2.53
CA PRO A 17 -16.34 15.05 -1.68
C PRO A 17 -15.66 14.49 -0.44
N THR A 18 -15.68 13.19 -0.23
CA THR A 18 -15.11 12.57 0.98
C THR A 18 -13.58 12.72 1.03
N ILE A 19 -12.92 12.46 -0.08
CA ILE A 19 -11.47 12.68 -0.23
C ILE A 19 -11.29 13.52 -1.48
N ASP A 20 -10.63 14.69 -1.35
CA ASP A 20 -10.50 15.57 -2.49
C ASP A 20 -9.40 15.10 -3.46
N GLU A 21 -9.49 15.58 -4.69
CA GLU A 21 -8.58 15.21 -5.77
C GLU A 21 -7.12 15.50 -5.41
N LYS A 22 -6.88 16.67 -4.81
CA LYS A 22 -5.53 17.07 -4.42
C LYS A 22 -4.91 16.09 -3.42
N THR A 23 -5.70 15.66 -2.44
CA THR A 23 -5.26 14.68 -1.45
C THR A 23 -4.93 13.35 -2.13
N MET A 24 -5.73 12.92 -3.10
CA MET A 24 -5.46 11.70 -3.84
C MET A 24 -4.16 11.79 -4.62
N HIS A 25 -3.88 12.92 -5.26
CA HIS A 25 -2.60 13.12 -5.95
C HIS A 25 -1.42 13.06 -4.98
N LEU A 26 -1.53 13.71 -3.82
CA LEU A 26 -0.47 13.67 -2.83
C LEU A 26 -0.23 12.26 -2.30
N HIS A 27 -1.30 11.57 -1.97
CA HIS A 27 -1.20 10.26 -1.34
C HIS A 27 -0.69 9.19 -2.33
N HIS A 28 -1.14 9.22 -3.57
CA HIS A 28 -0.71 8.27 -4.59
C HIS A 28 0.62 8.66 -5.21
N ASP A 29 0.72 9.88 -5.76
CA ASP A 29 1.86 10.26 -6.58
C ASP A 29 3.11 10.59 -5.77
N MET A 30 2.96 10.95 -4.50
CA MET A 30 4.08 11.29 -3.62
C MET A 30 4.32 10.22 -2.55
N HIS A 31 3.33 9.91 -1.74
CA HIS A 31 3.54 8.98 -0.61
C HIS A 31 3.72 7.54 -1.08
N HIS A 32 2.79 7.02 -1.87
CA HIS A 32 2.91 5.65 -2.39
C HIS A 32 4.14 5.53 -3.30
N ALA A 33 4.36 6.51 -4.16
CA ALA A 33 5.52 6.52 -5.04
C ALA A 33 6.83 6.49 -4.27
N ALA A 34 6.90 7.17 -3.13
CA ALA A 34 8.11 7.19 -2.29
C ALA A 34 8.41 5.80 -1.72
N TYR A 35 7.39 5.05 -1.30
CA TYR A 35 7.59 3.68 -0.82
C TYR A 35 8.16 2.79 -1.93
N VAL A 36 7.60 2.88 -3.13
CA VAL A 36 8.07 2.10 -4.28
C VAL A 36 9.51 2.44 -4.62
N LYS A 37 9.82 3.73 -4.68
CA LYS A 37 11.18 4.20 -5.01
C LYS A 37 12.20 3.72 -3.98
N THR A 38 11.89 3.88 -2.70
CA THR A 38 12.80 3.49 -1.62
C THR A 38 12.99 1.99 -1.59
N LEU A 39 11.93 1.22 -1.83
CA LEU A 39 12.03 -0.23 -1.92
C LEU A 39 12.97 -0.65 -3.05
N ASN A 40 12.79 -0.08 -4.24
CA ASN A 40 13.68 -0.38 -5.37
C ASN A 40 15.13 -0.02 -5.07
N THR A 41 15.36 1.12 -4.44
CA THR A 41 16.71 1.54 -4.06
C THR A 41 17.38 0.55 -3.11
N ALA A 42 16.63 0.05 -2.13
CA ALA A 42 17.15 -0.96 -1.20
C ALA A 42 17.47 -2.26 -1.94
N LEU A 43 16.60 -2.68 -2.85
CA LEU A 43 16.79 -3.92 -3.59
C LEU A 43 17.94 -3.84 -4.61
N ASP A 44 18.36 -2.65 -5.01
CA ASP A 44 19.49 -2.48 -5.92
C ASP A 44 20.79 -3.03 -5.33
N LYS A 45 20.88 -3.11 -4.00
CA LYS A 45 22.03 -3.72 -3.33
C LYS A 45 22.05 -5.24 -3.46
N HIS A 46 20.90 -5.84 -3.75
CA HIS A 46 20.72 -7.28 -3.91
C HIS A 46 19.82 -7.53 -5.12
N PRO A 47 20.37 -7.39 -6.35
CA PRO A 47 19.56 -7.42 -7.58
C PRO A 47 18.72 -8.68 -7.75
N GLU A 48 19.12 -9.80 -7.17
CA GLU A 48 18.37 -11.06 -7.24
C GLU A 48 16.99 -10.94 -6.59
N LEU A 49 16.81 -10.01 -5.67
CA LEU A 49 15.54 -9.82 -4.98
C LEU A 49 14.53 -9.04 -5.82
N HIS A 50 14.95 -8.39 -6.90
CA HIS A 50 14.02 -7.70 -7.80
C HIS A 50 13.04 -8.66 -8.49
N LYS A 51 13.34 -9.94 -8.51
CA LYS A 51 12.46 -10.95 -9.11
C LYS A 51 11.27 -11.32 -8.24
N LYS A 52 11.31 -10.93 -6.95
CA LYS A 52 10.23 -11.24 -6.00
C LYS A 52 9.23 -10.11 -5.96
N THR A 53 7.96 -10.45 -5.71
CA THR A 53 6.92 -9.44 -5.48
C THR A 53 7.13 -8.79 -4.12
N ALA A 54 6.55 -7.60 -3.92
CA ALA A 54 6.60 -6.95 -2.61
C ALA A 54 5.98 -7.83 -1.52
N GLU A 55 4.91 -8.54 -1.86
CA GLU A 55 4.25 -9.44 -0.93
C GLU A 55 5.16 -10.61 -0.52
N ASP A 56 5.88 -11.20 -1.48
CA ASP A 56 6.83 -12.26 -1.20
C ASP A 56 7.98 -11.78 -0.32
N LEU A 57 8.46 -10.56 -0.57
CA LEU A 57 9.55 -9.98 0.22
C LEU A 57 9.17 -9.79 1.68
N ILE A 58 7.96 -9.29 1.95
CA ILE A 58 7.53 -9.06 3.33
C ILE A 58 7.06 -10.32 4.03
N ARG A 59 6.69 -11.35 3.28
CA ARG A 59 6.21 -12.62 3.85
C ARG A 59 7.31 -13.37 4.58
N ASP A 60 8.54 -13.31 4.07
CA ASP A 60 9.67 -14.01 4.67
C ASP A 60 10.85 -13.05 4.83
N LEU A 61 10.74 -12.18 5.81
CA LEU A 61 11.78 -11.18 6.08
C LEU A 61 13.09 -11.81 6.57
N ASN A 62 13.03 -13.02 7.12
CA ASN A 62 14.24 -13.72 7.56
C ASN A 62 15.14 -14.11 6.38
N ALA A 63 14.56 -14.26 5.18
CA ALA A 63 15.33 -14.54 3.97
C ALA A 63 15.94 -13.28 3.35
N ILE A 64 15.59 -12.10 3.85
CA ILE A 64 16.10 -10.83 3.34
C ILE A 64 17.41 -10.50 4.06
N PRO A 65 18.48 -10.09 3.35
CA PRO A 65 19.73 -9.68 4.00
C PRO A 65 19.50 -8.61 5.05
N GLU A 66 20.21 -8.73 6.16
CA GLU A 66 20.00 -7.86 7.32
C GLU A 66 20.21 -6.38 7.00
N ASP A 67 21.15 -6.07 6.11
CA ASP A 67 21.48 -4.69 5.76
C ASP A 67 20.30 -3.93 5.12
N ILE A 68 19.37 -4.64 4.44
CA ILE A 68 18.22 -4.01 3.83
C ILE A 68 16.89 -4.48 4.42
N ARG A 69 16.91 -5.38 5.40
CA ARG A 69 15.68 -5.96 5.95
C ARG A 69 14.70 -4.91 6.49
N GLY A 70 15.21 -3.94 7.24
CA GLY A 70 14.38 -2.86 7.78
C GLY A 70 13.74 -2.02 6.67
N ALA A 71 14.52 -1.68 5.65
CA ALA A 71 14.02 -0.90 4.51
C ALA A 71 12.98 -1.69 3.72
N VAL A 72 13.22 -2.98 3.49
CA VAL A 72 12.27 -3.85 2.78
C VAL A 72 10.98 -3.99 3.58
N ARG A 73 11.08 -4.22 4.89
CA ARG A 73 9.90 -4.34 5.75
C ARG A 73 9.05 -3.07 5.68
N ASN A 74 9.66 -1.92 5.89
CA ASN A 74 8.92 -0.66 5.96
C ASN A 74 8.39 -0.22 4.61
N ASN A 75 9.21 -0.27 3.57
CA ASN A 75 8.82 0.24 2.26
C ASN A 75 8.05 -0.79 1.44
N GLY A 76 8.39 -2.06 1.56
CA GLY A 76 7.61 -3.13 0.95
C GLY A 76 6.22 -3.22 1.57
N GLY A 77 6.15 -3.14 2.90
CA GLY A 77 4.87 -3.09 3.62
C GLY A 77 4.06 -1.87 3.23
N GLY A 78 4.69 -0.70 3.16
CA GLY A 78 4.03 0.52 2.73
C GLY A 78 3.46 0.41 1.33
N HIS A 79 4.23 -0.15 0.41
CA HIS A 79 3.79 -0.36 -0.96
C HIS A 79 2.58 -1.31 -1.04
N VAL A 80 2.66 -2.45 -0.37
CA VAL A 80 1.55 -3.43 -0.35
C VAL A 80 0.30 -2.82 0.28
N ASN A 81 0.45 -2.14 1.41
CA ASN A 81 -0.68 -1.54 2.11
C ASN A 81 -1.36 -0.46 1.27
N HIS A 82 -0.59 0.38 0.58
CA HIS A 82 -1.17 1.41 -0.27
C HIS A 82 -1.86 0.82 -1.49
N THR A 83 -1.29 -0.22 -2.08
CA THR A 83 -1.91 -0.92 -3.21
C THR A 83 -3.27 -1.48 -2.79
N MET A 84 -3.35 -2.14 -1.63
CA MET A 84 -4.60 -2.65 -1.10
C MET A 84 -5.58 -1.51 -0.77
N PHE A 85 -5.06 -0.44 -0.16
CA PHE A 85 -5.87 0.71 0.26
C PHE A 85 -6.69 1.29 -0.90
N TRP A 86 -6.06 1.44 -2.08
CA TRP A 86 -6.79 1.96 -3.24
C TRP A 86 -7.93 1.05 -3.66
N THR A 87 -7.76 -0.25 -3.54
CA THR A 87 -8.76 -1.22 -4.01
C THR A 87 -9.95 -1.39 -3.07
N ILE A 88 -9.79 -1.06 -1.77
CA ILE A 88 -10.89 -1.20 -0.80
C ILE A 88 -11.81 0.02 -0.75
N MET A 89 -11.45 1.10 -1.44
CA MET A 89 -12.30 2.29 -1.53
C MET A 89 -13.01 2.32 -2.88
N LYS A 90 -14.19 2.93 -2.91
CA LYS A 90 -14.93 3.10 -4.16
C LYS A 90 -15.80 4.34 -4.08
N PRO A 91 -16.15 4.94 -5.24
CA PRO A 91 -17.13 6.03 -5.25
C PRO A 91 -18.45 5.57 -4.64
N LYS A 92 -19.02 6.39 -3.77
CA LYS A 92 -20.30 6.10 -3.10
C LYS A 92 -20.27 4.79 -2.31
N GLY A 93 -19.08 4.41 -1.81
CA GLY A 93 -18.90 3.16 -1.09
C GLY A 93 -19.08 3.25 0.42
N GLY A 94 -19.29 4.46 0.94
CA GLY A 94 -19.42 4.66 2.39
C GLY A 94 -20.67 4.02 2.96
N GLY A 95 -20.69 3.95 4.28
CA GLY A 95 -21.82 3.37 5.01
C GLY A 95 -21.34 2.67 6.27
N ASP A 96 -22.27 2.11 7.02
CA ASP A 96 -21.93 1.37 8.23
C ASP A 96 -21.34 0.01 7.90
N PRO A 97 -20.42 -0.49 8.73
CA PRO A 97 -19.89 -1.83 8.55
C PRO A 97 -21.00 -2.89 8.65
N THR A 98 -20.86 -3.96 7.87
CA THR A 98 -21.84 -5.04 7.83
C THR A 98 -21.15 -6.38 8.09
N GLY A 99 -21.94 -7.43 8.29
CA GLY A 99 -21.45 -8.76 8.49
C GLY A 99 -20.70 -8.91 9.83
N GLN A 100 -19.71 -9.77 9.86
CA GLN A 100 -18.93 -10.02 11.08
C GLN A 100 -18.14 -8.81 11.51
N ILE A 101 -17.58 -8.05 10.58
CA ILE A 101 -16.84 -6.83 10.88
C ILE A 101 -17.76 -5.81 11.52
N GLY A 102 -18.96 -5.64 11.00
CA GLY A 102 -19.94 -4.73 11.57
C GLY A 102 -20.31 -5.09 12.99
N ARG A 103 -20.50 -6.37 13.26
CA ARG A 103 -20.83 -6.86 14.60
C ARG A 103 -19.69 -6.63 15.59
N ALA A 104 -18.46 -6.92 15.20
CA ALA A 104 -17.28 -6.70 16.04
C ALA A 104 -17.12 -5.22 16.37
N SER A 105 -17.23 -4.34 15.37
CA SER A 105 -17.12 -2.91 15.55
C SER A 105 -18.18 -2.35 16.51
N CYS A 106 -19.41 -2.83 16.40
CA CYS A 106 -20.49 -2.40 17.30
C CYS A 106 -20.22 -2.83 18.74
N ARG A 107 -19.65 -4.01 18.96
CA ARG A 107 -19.29 -4.46 20.31
C ARG A 107 -18.22 -3.59 20.95
N GLU A 108 -17.23 -3.17 20.17
CA GLU A 108 -16.12 -2.38 20.69
C GLU A 108 -16.48 -0.93 20.99
N ARG A 109 -17.62 -0.46 20.50
CA ARG A 109 -18.07 0.89 20.74
C ARG A 109 -18.73 1.10 22.10
N VAL A 110 -18.94 0.05 22.84
CA VAL A 110 -19.60 0.13 24.13
C VAL A 110 -18.75 0.81 25.19
#